data_a2f61ffa2d580d1843670128191afaf6
#
_entry.id   a2f61ffa2d580d1843670128191afaf6
#
_cell.length_a   1.000
_cell.length_b   1.000
_cell.length_c   1.000
_cell.angle_alpha   90.00
_cell.angle_beta   90.00
_cell.angle_gamma   90.00
#
_symmetry.space_group_name_H-M   'P 1'
#
loop_
_entity.id
_entity.type
_entity.pdbx_description
1 polymer ?
#
loop_
_entity_poly.entity_id
_entity_poly.type
_entity_poly.pdbx_seq_one_letter_code
_entity_poly.pdbx_strand_id
1 'polypeptide(L)'
;TTTAKSYNFAYKYEDSNHPTAPTQIGHDHYTYDANGNPTLVTNDSTNTTREMYWDEDNRLMILSDNGKTSRYTYNAAGERIMKSYGTMEGVHINGAPQGITFHETDNFTLYPASILSVNKNRFTKHYFIGDKRIASRIGTGMFNNVYGRNGWSAGLC
;
A
#
# COMPACT_ATOMS: atom_id res chain seq x y z
N THR A 1 4.71 33.27 -3.98
CA THR A 1 3.85 33.21 -5.19
C THR A 1 3.46 31.75 -5.37
N THR A 2 2.22 31.39 -5.04
CA THR A 2 1.68 30.05 -5.24
C THR A 2 1.35 29.92 -6.71
N THR A 3 2.15 29.20 -7.47
CA THR A 3 1.81 28.86 -8.85
C THR A 3 0.72 27.80 -8.81
N ALA A 4 -0.52 28.17 -9.12
CA ALA A 4 -1.59 27.21 -9.32
C ALA A 4 -1.21 26.32 -10.52
N LYS A 5 -0.97 25.04 -10.26
CA LYS A 5 -0.83 24.04 -11.33
C LYS A 5 -2.23 23.75 -11.85
N SER A 6 -2.58 24.34 -12.99
CA SER A 6 -3.74 23.89 -13.75
C SER A 6 -3.31 22.77 -14.69
N TYR A 7 -4.10 21.70 -14.72
CA TYR A 7 -3.93 20.60 -15.66
C TYR A 7 -5.27 20.34 -16.35
N ASN A 8 -5.20 19.99 -17.62
CA ASN A 8 -6.35 19.70 -18.44
C ASN A 8 -6.23 18.25 -18.94
N PHE A 9 -6.86 17.32 -18.20
CA PHE A 9 -6.94 15.92 -18.61
C PHE A 9 -8.31 15.60 -19.18
N ALA A 10 -8.34 14.85 -20.27
CA ALA A 10 -9.56 14.28 -20.78
C ALA A 10 -9.96 13.07 -19.91
N TYR A 11 -11.24 13.01 -19.54
CA TYR A 11 -11.84 11.91 -18.80
C TYR A 11 -12.77 11.14 -19.75
N LYS A 12 -12.72 9.82 -19.67
CA LYS A 12 -13.66 8.93 -20.35
C LYS A 12 -14.36 8.03 -19.34
N TYR A 13 -15.63 7.72 -19.62
CA TYR A 13 -16.50 6.89 -18.80
C TYR A 13 -17.16 5.86 -19.71
N GLU A 14 -16.49 4.76 -19.97
CA GLU A 14 -16.91 3.76 -20.97
C GLU A 14 -17.42 2.46 -20.35
N ASP A 15 -17.32 2.33 -19.01
CA ASP A 15 -17.81 1.17 -18.28
C ASP A 15 -19.27 1.36 -17.87
N SER A 16 -20.17 0.64 -18.53
CA SER A 16 -21.60 0.69 -18.23
C SER A 16 -21.97 0.16 -16.85
N ASN A 17 -21.14 -0.72 -16.27
CA ASN A 17 -21.33 -1.24 -14.91
C ASN A 17 -20.93 -0.23 -13.84
N HIS A 18 -20.04 0.69 -14.17
CA HIS A 18 -19.51 1.74 -13.27
C HIS A 18 -19.56 3.10 -13.97
N PRO A 19 -20.74 3.65 -14.23
CA PRO A 19 -20.90 4.83 -15.09
C PRO A 19 -20.29 6.12 -14.52
N THR A 20 -20.01 6.16 -13.22
CA THR A 20 -19.38 7.30 -12.53
C THR A 20 -17.86 7.12 -12.33
N ALA A 21 -17.33 5.94 -12.63
CA ALA A 21 -15.91 5.65 -12.51
C ALA A 21 -15.20 5.90 -13.85
N PRO A 22 -14.18 6.76 -13.91
CA PRO A 22 -13.48 7.03 -15.16
C PRO A 22 -12.69 5.81 -15.64
N THR A 23 -12.84 5.46 -16.90
CA THR A 23 -12.04 4.40 -17.56
C THR A 23 -10.72 4.94 -18.08
N GLN A 24 -10.62 6.24 -18.31
CA GLN A 24 -9.40 6.91 -18.72
C GLN A 24 -9.33 8.31 -18.11
N ILE A 25 -8.15 8.66 -17.60
CA ILE A 25 -7.80 10.02 -17.17
C ILE A 25 -6.44 10.37 -17.79
N GLY A 26 -6.44 11.22 -18.83
CA GLY A 26 -5.23 11.51 -19.58
C GLY A 26 -4.62 10.22 -20.19
N HIS A 27 -3.42 9.86 -19.74
CA HIS A 27 -2.71 8.65 -20.17
C HIS A 27 -2.99 7.42 -19.29
N ASP A 28 -3.71 7.57 -18.18
CA ASP A 28 -4.03 6.49 -17.27
C ASP A 28 -5.33 5.81 -17.65
N HIS A 29 -5.28 4.49 -17.83
CA HIS A 29 -6.42 3.63 -18.12
C HIS A 29 -6.75 2.77 -16.91
N TYR A 30 -8.03 2.70 -16.53
CA TYR A 30 -8.53 2.06 -15.32
C TYR A 30 -9.43 0.88 -15.63
N THR A 31 -9.24 -0.20 -14.90
CA THR A 31 -10.14 -1.36 -14.87
C THR A 31 -10.65 -1.55 -13.45
N TYR A 32 -11.92 -1.93 -13.29
CA TYR A 32 -12.59 -2.06 -12.00
C TYR A 32 -13.12 -3.49 -11.81
N ASP A 33 -13.21 -3.90 -10.53
CA ASP A 33 -13.94 -5.12 -10.16
C ASP A 33 -15.44 -4.86 -10.07
N ALA A 34 -16.22 -5.92 -9.76
CA ALA A 34 -17.66 -5.81 -9.62
C ALA A 34 -18.13 -4.87 -8.50
N ASN A 35 -17.27 -4.61 -7.52
CA ASN A 35 -17.56 -3.70 -6.40
C ASN A 35 -17.16 -2.25 -6.70
N GLY A 36 -16.58 -1.96 -7.87
CA GLY A 36 -16.12 -0.65 -8.25
C GLY A 36 -14.72 -0.28 -7.75
N ASN A 37 -13.96 -1.24 -7.22
CA ASN A 37 -12.58 -1.02 -6.83
C ASN A 37 -11.67 -1.08 -8.07
N PRO A 38 -10.69 -0.17 -8.22
CA PRO A 38 -9.74 -0.26 -9.32
C PRO A 38 -8.83 -1.48 -9.14
N THR A 39 -8.71 -2.31 -10.17
CA THR A 39 -7.86 -3.51 -10.15
C THR A 39 -6.61 -3.36 -10.98
N LEU A 40 -6.66 -2.54 -12.02
CA LEU A 40 -5.55 -2.30 -12.93
C LEU A 40 -5.54 -0.84 -13.35
N VAL A 41 -4.36 -0.24 -13.32
CA VAL A 41 -4.09 1.07 -13.91
C VAL A 41 -2.87 0.94 -14.81
N THR A 42 -3.03 1.27 -16.09
CA THR A 42 -1.94 1.30 -17.06
C THR A 42 -1.73 2.72 -17.56
N ASN A 43 -0.48 3.14 -17.66
CA ASN A 43 -0.13 4.43 -18.27
C ASN A 43 0.52 4.18 -19.62
N ASP A 44 -0.10 4.67 -20.68
CA ASP A 44 0.35 4.46 -22.06
C ASP A 44 1.54 5.34 -22.46
N SER A 45 1.77 6.44 -21.75
CA SER A 45 2.91 7.32 -21.96
C SER A 45 4.20 6.81 -21.35
N THR A 46 4.12 6.23 -20.14
CA THR A 46 5.28 5.75 -19.38
C THR A 46 5.46 4.23 -19.47
N ASN A 47 4.48 3.53 -20.05
CA ASN A 47 4.40 2.09 -20.10
C ASN A 47 4.54 1.42 -18.72
N THR A 48 3.89 2.03 -17.72
CA THR A 48 3.86 1.54 -16.35
C THR A 48 2.52 0.88 -16.04
N THR A 49 2.55 -0.07 -15.11
CA THR A 49 1.37 -0.84 -14.71
C THR A 49 1.27 -0.90 -13.21
N ARG A 50 0.07 -0.69 -12.68
CA ARG A 50 -0.27 -0.87 -11.28
C ARG A 50 -1.41 -1.86 -11.16
N GLU A 51 -1.21 -2.93 -10.40
CA GLU A 51 -2.20 -3.95 -10.10
C GLU A 51 -2.61 -3.87 -8.63
N MET A 52 -3.89 -3.99 -8.36
CA MET A 52 -4.47 -3.89 -7.02
C MET A 52 -5.40 -5.07 -6.77
N TYR A 53 -5.25 -5.69 -5.60
CA TYR A 53 -6.06 -6.81 -5.15
C TYR A 53 -6.76 -6.43 -3.85
N TRP A 54 -8.07 -6.64 -3.80
CA TRP A 54 -8.95 -6.21 -2.73
C TRP A 54 -9.53 -7.42 -2.00
N ASP A 55 -9.80 -7.26 -0.70
CA ASP A 55 -10.53 -8.25 0.07
C ASP A 55 -12.05 -8.08 -0.06
N GLU A 56 -12.80 -8.96 0.61
CA GLU A 56 -14.26 -8.95 0.62
C GLU A 56 -14.87 -7.70 1.26
N ASP A 57 -14.10 -7.01 2.11
CA ASP A 57 -14.47 -5.75 2.76
C ASP A 57 -14.00 -4.50 2.00
N ASN A 58 -13.58 -4.67 0.73
CA ASN A 58 -13.05 -3.61 -0.13
C ASN A 58 -11.80 -2.92 0.44
N ARG A 59 -10.97 -3.67 1.17
CA ARG A 59 -9.67 -3.19 1.66
C ARG A 59 -8.56 -3.66 0.73
N LEU A 60 -7.62 -2.77 0.43
CA LEU A 60 -6.50 -3.09 -0.43
C LEU A 60 -5.55 -4.10 0.26
N MET A 61 -5.42 -5.29 -0.31
CA MET A 61 -4.56 -6.36 0.22
C MET A 61 -3.18 -6.36 -0.39
N ILE A 62 -3.09 -6.23 -1.71
CA ILE A 62 -1.84 -6.27 -2.47
C ILE A 62 -1.84 -5.14 -3.48
N LEU A 63 -0.72 -4.44 -3.55
CA LEU A 63 -0.42 -3.44 -4.56
C LEU A 63 0.88 -3.82 -5.26
N SER A 64 0.81 -4.06 -6.57
CA SER A 64 1.98 -4.19 -7.42
C SER A 64 2.11 -2.94 -8.28
N ASP A 65 3.14 -2.15 -8.04
CA ASP A 65 3.38 -0.90 -8.74
C ASP A 65 4.67 -1.02 -9.54
N ASN A 66 4.53 -1.25 -10.84
CA ASN A 66 5.63 -1.42 -11.79
C ASN A 66 6.69 -2.43 -11.31
N GLY A 67 6.23 -3.59 -10.82
CA GLY A 67 7.07 -4.68 -10.34
C GLY A 67 7.48 -4.59 -8.86
N LYS A 68 7.14 -3.51 -8.17
CA LYS A 68 7.31 -3.39 -6.72
C LYS A 68 6.02 -3.78 -6.01
N THR A 69 6.05 -4.87 -5.27
CA THR A 69 4.85 -5.43 -4.64
C THR A 69 4.86 -5.19 -3.14
N SER A 70 3.71 -4.76 -2.64
CA SER A 70 3.43 -4.54 -1.21
C SER A 70 2.18 -5.29 -0.81
N ARG A 71 2.19 -5.86 0.40
CA ARG A 71 1.04 -6.50 1.03
C ARG A 71 0.65 -5.71 2.27
N TYR A 72 -0.66 -5.56 2.47
CA TYR A 72 -1.24 -4.86 3.61
C TYR A 72 -1.99 -5.84 4.50
N THR A 73 -1.79 -5.74 5.81
CA THR A 73 -2.48 -6.53 6.82
C THR A 73 -3.30 -5.61 7.71
N TYR A 74 -4.56 -5.99 7.95
CA TYR A 74 -5.52 -5.23 8.74
C TYR A 74 -5.93 -5.99 9.99
N ASN A 75 -6.29 -5.26 11.06
CA ASN A 75 -6.92 -5.83 12.24
C ASN A 75 -8.44 -5.97 12.03
N ALA A 76 -9.14 -6.52 13.01
CA ALA A 76 -10.59 -6.69 12.96
C ALA A 76 -11.37 -5.36 12.86
N ALA A 77 -10.79 -4.25 13.30
CA ALA A 77 -11.37 -2.91 13.18
C ALA A 77 -11.15 -2.28 11.79
N GLY A 78 -10.45 -2.95 10.87
CA GLY A 78 -10.13 -2.42 9.56
C GLY A 78 -8.94 -1.46 9.52
N GLU A 79 -8.19 -1.34 10.61
CA GLU A 79 -6.99 -0.53 10.65
C GLU A 79 -5.79 -1.32 10.11
N ARG A 80 -4.99 -0.67 9.27
CA ARG A 80 -3.77 -1.29 8.75
C ARG A 80 -2.71 -1.39 9.83
N ILE A 81 -2.32 -2.62 10.17
CA ILE A 81 -1.33 -2.91 11.21
C ILE A 81 0.05 -3.25 10.67
N MET A 82 0.15 -3.69 9.42
CA MET A 82 1.41 -4.04 8.78
C MET A 82 1.39 -3.75 7.29
N LYS A 83 2.55 -3.34 6.77
CA LYS A 83 2.87 -3.33 5.36
C LYS A 83 4.12 -4.16 5.15
N SER A 84 4.05 -5.21 4.37
CA SER A 84 5.19 -6.04 3.96
C SER A 84 5.49 -5.86 2.48
N TYR A 85 6.71 -6.17 2.10
CA TYR A 85 7.18 -6.11 0.72
C TYR A 85 7.56 -7.51 0.25
N GLY A 86 7.43 -7.75 -1.03
CA GLY A 86 7.74 -9.04 -1.58
C GLY A 86 7.60 -9.10 -3.10
N THR A 87 7.56 -10.31 -3.58
CA THR A 87 7.28 -10.63 -4.97
C THR A 87 5.97 -11.40 -5.07
N MET A 88 5.27 -11.18 -6.15
CA MET A 88 4.01 -11.83 -6.45
C MET A 88 4.21 -12.79 -7.62
N GLU A 89 3.71 -13.99 -7.49
CA GLU A 89 3.76 -15.02 -8.52
C GLU A 89 2.36 -15.56 -8.78
N GLY A 90 1.98 -15.65 -10.05
CA GLY A 90 0.73 -16.28 -10.47
C GLY A 90 0.83 -17.80 -10.37
N VAL A 91 -0.13 -18.43 -9.73
CA VAL A 91 -0.26 -19.88 -9.68
C VAL A 91 -1.13 -20.34 -10.85
N HIS A 92 -0.59 -21.23 -11.67
CA HIS A 92 -1.28 -21.80 -12.83
C HIS A 92 -1.31 -23.33 -12.72
N ILE A 93 -2.45 -23.92 -13.02
CA ILE A 93 -2.60 -25.36 -13.17
C ILE A 93 -3.08 -25.64 -14.59
N ASN A 94 -2.33 -26.44 -15.34
CA ASN A 94 -2.61 -26.72 -16.76
C ASN A 94 -2.83 -25.46 -17.61
N GLY A 95 -2.06 -24.40 -17.33
CA GLY A 95 -2.15 -23.12 -18.04
C GLY A 95 -3.31 -22.22 -17.58
N ALA A 96 -4.21 -22.69 -16.73
CA ALA A 96 -5.29 -21.87 -16.18
C ALA A 96 -4.85 -21.19 -14.88
N PRO A 97 -5.10 -19.87 -14.71
CA PRO A 97 -4.78 -19.17 -13.49
C PRO A 97 -5.63 -19.69 -12.31
N GLN A 98 -4.96 -20.01 -11.19
CA GLN A 98 -5.59 -20.55 -9.98
C GLN A 98 -5.53 -19.58 -8.80
N GLY A 99 -4.67 -18.59 -8.86
CA GLY A 99 -4.49 -17.63 -7.80
C GLY A 99 -3.14 -16.94 -7.86
N ILE A 100 -2.79 -16.32 -6.76
CA ILE A 100 -1.55 -15.56 -6.60
C ILE A 100 -0.88 -16.00 -5.32
N THR A 101 0.41 -16.24 -5.41
CA THR A 101 1.27 -16.46 -4.24
C THR A 101 2.10 -15.20 -4.00
N PHE A 102 2.14 -14.74 -2.76
CA PHE A 102 2.96 -13.63 -2.34
C PHE A 102 4.11 -14.14 -1.49
N HIS A 103 5.33 -13.87 -1.94
CA HIS A 103 6.56 -14.23 -1.24
C HIS A 103 7.10 -13.00 -0.52
N GLU A 104 6.91 -12.94 0.80
CA GLU A 104 7.39 -11.83 1.61
C GLU A 104 8.92 -11.80 1.70
N THR A 105 9.48 -10.61 1.61
CA THR A 105 10.87 -10.35 1.95
C THR A 105 10.98 -9.99 3.44
N ASP A 106 12.22 -9.89 3.94
CA ASP A 106 12.47 -9.45 5.32
C ASP A 106 12.09 -7.97 5.60
N ASN A 107 11.66 -7.24 4.59
CA ASN A 107 11.28 -5.84 4.73
C ASN A 107 9.80 -5.69 5.06
N PHE A 108 9.52 -5.03 6.18
CA PHE A 108 8.16 -4.76 6.64
C PHE A 108 8.11 -3.43 7.40
N THR A 109 6.90 -2.90 7.54
CA THR A 109 6.59 -1.80 8.45
C THR A 109 5.40 -2.20 9.31
N LEU A 110 5.57 -2.21 10.62
CA LEU A 110 4.50 -2.40 11.60
C LEU A 110 3.96 -1.04 12.06
N TYR A 111 2.67 -1.00 12.32
CA TYR A 111 1.96 0.14 12.89
C TYR A 111 1.30 -0.26 14.21
N PRO A 112 2.07 -0.43 15.31
CA PRO A 112 1.55 -0.93 16.57
C PRO A 112 0.52 0.01 17.21
N ALA A 113 0.67 1.30 16.93
CA ALA A 113 -0.25 2.35 17.35
C ALA A 113 -0.13 3.55 16.39
N SER A 114 -1.10 4.45 16.43
CA SER A 114 -1.08 5.68 15.61
C SER A 114 0.17 6.55 15.86
N ILE A 115 0.75 6.45 17.05
CA ILE A 115 1.94 7.20 17.45
C ILE A 115 3.26 6.54 17.06
N LEU A 116 3.26 5.31 16.56
CA LEU A 116 4.47 4.52 16.34
C LEU A 116 4.41 3.70 15.05
N SER A 117 5.45 3.84 14.24
CA SER A 117 5.73 2.96 13.11
C SER A 117 7.09 2.29 13.31
N VAL A 118 7.17 1.00 13.05
CA VAL A 118 8.39 0.21 13.21
C VAL A 118 8.71 -0.53 11.91
N ASN A 119 9.94 -0.43 11.43
CA ASN A 119 10.46 -1.26 10.37
C ASN A 119 11.74 -1.98 10.82
N LYS A 120 12.32 -2.82 9.95
CA LYS A 120 13.47 -3.67 10.28
C LYS A 120 14.63 -2.93 10.97
N ASN A 121 14.90 -1.69 10.59
CA ASN A 121 16.12 -0.97 10.98
C ASN A 121 15.87 0.33 11.75
N ARG A 122 14.63 0.76 11.86
CA ARG A 122 14.30 2.03 12.50
C ARG A 122 12.85 2.05 12.99
N PHE A 123 12.58 2.94 13.90
CA PHE A 123 11.22 3.29 14.30
C PHE A 123 10.95 4.77 14.05
N THR A 124 9.69 5.13 13.92
CA THR A 124 9.25 6.51 13.82
C THR A 124 8.18 6.77 14.85
N LYS A 125 8.45 7.69 15.75
CA LYS A 125 7.47 8.17 16.73
C LYS A 125 6.74 9.38 16.15
N HIS A 126 5.43 9.34 16.17
CA HIS A 126 4.57 10.41 15.68
C HIS A 126 3.97 11.20 16.87
N TYR A 127 3.93 12.51 16.73
CA TYR A 127 3.39 13.43 17.74
C TYR A 127 2.13 14.09 17.20
N PHE A 128 1.09 14.12 18.02
CA PHE A 128 -0.22 14.63 17.65
C PHE A 128 -0.66 15.76 18.60
N ILE A 129 -1.46 16.69 18.06
CA ILE A 129 -2.32 17.58 18.83
C ILE A 129 -3.75 17.28 18.39
N GLY A 130 -4.56 16.71 19.29
CA GLY A 130 -5.84 16.11 18.89
C GLY A 130 -5.60 15.00 17.84
N ASP A 131 -6.34 15.03 16.75
CA ASP A 131 -6.20 14.06 15.65
C ASP A 131 -5.16 14.46 14.59
N LYS A 132 -4.53 15.61 14.76
CA LYS A 132 -3.58 16.15 13.79
C LYS A 132 -2.15 15.81 14.16
N ARG A 133 -1.46 15.05 13.28
CA ARG A 133 -0.03 14.80 13.40
C ARG A 133 0.76 16.07 13.10
N ILE A 134 1.54 16.54 14.08
CA ILE A 134 2.33 17.78 13.98
C ILE A 134 3.82 17.55 13.73
N ALA A 135 4.34 16.41 14.18
CA ALA A 135 5.75 16.07 14.03
C ALA A 135 5.98 14.56 14.00
N SER A 136 7.14 14.16 13.52
CA SER A 136 7.61 12.78 13.59
C SER A 136 9.11 12.77 13.87
N ARG A 137 9.56 11.85 14.72
CA ARG A 137 10.96 11.63 15.03
C ARG A 137 11.36 10.22 14.63
N ILE A 138 12.40 10.11 13.81
CA ILE A 138 12.97 8.83 13.42
C ILE A 138 14.07 8.48 14.43
N GLY A 139 14.03 7.25 14.93
CA GLY A 139 15.07 6.63 15.73
C GLY A 139 15.63 5.40 15.05
N THR A 140 16.90 5.14 15.23
CA THR A 140 17.54 3.89 14.85
C THR A 140 17.44 2.94 16.04
N GLY A 141 16.38 2.10 16.01
CA GLY A 141 16.28 0.99 16.95
C GLY A 141 16.69 -0.26 16.20
N MET A 142 17.68 -0.92 16.65
CA MET A 142 18.00 -2.22 16.10
C MET A 142 17.03 -3.25 16.64
N PHE A 143 16.37 -3.96 15.75
CA PHE A 143 15.59 -5.17 16.09
C PHE A 143 16.45 -6.15 16.90
N ASN A 144 17.75 -6.12 16.72
CA ASN A 144 18.71 -6.87 17.50
C ASN A 144 18.66 -6.56 19.00
N ASN A 145 18.15 -5.42 19.41
CA ASN A 145 17.97 -5.08 20.83
C ASN A 145 16.68 -5.64 21.42
N VAL A 146 15.72 -6.03 20.59
CA VAL A 146 14.48 -6.67 21.04
C VAL A 146 14.76 -8.12 21.49
N TYR A 147 15.75 -8.74 20.88
CA TYR A 147 16.19 -10.11 21.20
C TYR A 147 17.56 -10.16 21.91
N GLY A 148 18.17 -9.00 22.16
CA GLY A 148 19.40 -8.89 22.91
C GLY A 148 19.20 -9.21 24.39
N ARG A 149 20.27 -9.62 25.07
CA ARG A 149 20.28 -10.05 26.48
C ARG A 149 19.68 -9.06 27.47
N ASN A 150 19.45 -7.83 27.09
CA ASN A 150 19.02 -6.75 27.99
C ASN A 150 17.57 -6.31 27.78
N GLY A 151 16.79 -7.05 27.00
CA GLY A 151 15.39 -6.71 26.79
C GLY A 151 15.19 -5.33 26.14
N TRP A 152 14.01 -4.83 26.23
CA TRP A 152 13.64 -3.48 25.82
C TRP A 152 14.39 -2.44 26.65
N SER A 153 15.65 -2.19 26.32
CA SER A 153 16.37 -1.13 26.97
C SER A 153 16.07 0.21 26.29
N ALA A 154 15.83 1.16 27.10
CA ALA A 154 15.92 2.63 27.01
C ALA A 154 15.88 3.36 25.64
N GLY A 155 15.88 2.69 24.52
CA GLY A 155 15.73 3.31 23.20
C GLY A 155 14.29 3.60 22.79
N LEU A 156 13.32 3.18 23.58
CA LEU A 156 11.89 3.41 23.38
C LEU A 156 11.28 4.39 24.40
N CYS A 157 12.10 4.96 25.27
CA CYS A 157 11.71 6.05 26.16
C CYS A 157 11.89 7.39 25.47
#